data_1ca9698b289dfd1532cc777521107ca6
#
_entry.id   1ca9698b289dfd1532cc777521107ca6
#
_cell.length_a   1.000
_cell.length_b   1.000
_cell.length_c   1.000
_cell.angle_alpha   90.00
_cell.angle_beta   90.00
_cell.angle_gamma   90.00
#
_symmetry.space_group_name_H-M   'P 1'
#
loop_
_entity.id
_entity.type
_entity.pdbx_description
1 polymer ?
#
loop_
_entity_poly.entity_id
_entity_poly.type
_entity_poly.pdbx_seq_one_letter_code
_entity_poly.pdbx_strand_id
1 'polypeptide(L)'
;MARFVVLVIDSFGVGAMKDVTLVRPQDAGANTCGHILSQLPHLQLPTLEKLGLINALGYAPGDMQPSDSATWGVAELQHEGGDTFMGHQEILGTRPLPPLRMPFRDVIDRVEQALVSAGWQVERRGDDLQFLWVNQAVAIGDNLEADLGQVYNITANLSVISFDDAIKIGRIVREQVQVGRVITFGGLLTDSQRILDAAESKEGRFIGINAPRSGAYDNGFQVVHMGYGVDEKVQVPQKLYEAGVPTVLVGKVADIVNNPYGVSWQNLVDSQRIMDITLNEFNTHPTAFICTNIQETDLAGHAEDVARYAERLQVVDRNLARFVEAMQPDDCLVVMADHGNDPTIGHSHHTREVVPVLVYQQGMIATQLGVRTTLSDVGATVCEFFRAPPPQNGRSFLSSLRFAGDTL
;
A
#
# COMPACT_ATOMS: atom_id res chain seq x y z
N MET A 1 7.04 11.99 25.78
CA MET A 1 5.96 11.98 24.79
C MET A 1 6.64 11.93 23.45
N ALA A 2 6.37 10.93 22.62
CA ALA A 2 7.08 10.75 21.38
C ALA A 2 6.11 10.26 20.29
N ARG A 3 6.24 10.80 19.10
CA ARG A 3 5.45 10.42 17.92
C ARG A 3 6.37 9.88 16.84
N PHE A 4 5.90 8.87 16.14
CA PHE A 4 6.59 8.35 14.97
C PHE A 4 5.69 8.52 13.75
N VAL A 5 6.18 9.23 12.74
CA VAL A 5 5.44 9.49 11.49
C VAL A 5 6.12 8.78 10.34
N VAL A 6 5.37 8.01 9.58
CA VAL A 6 5.78 7.47 8.28
C VAL A 6 4.95 8.15 7.21
N LEU A 7 5.60 8.93 6.36
CA LEU A 7 4.99 9.55 5.19
C LEU A 7 5.39 8.76 3.95
N VAL A 8 4.41 8.11 3.33
CA VAL A 8 4.58 7.39 2.07
C VAL A 8 4.19 8.30 0.92
N ILE A 9 5.18 8.73 0.13
CA ILE A 9 4.94 9.39 -1.16
C ILE A 9 4.69 8.25 -2.16
N ASP A 10 3.42 7.96 -2.44
CA ASP A 10 2.98 6.84 -3.26
C ASP A 10 3.71 6.83 -4.60
N SER A 11 4.30 5.70 -4.95
CA SER A 11 5.02 5.47 -6.21
C SER A 11 6.33 6.23 -6.44
N PHE A 12 6.93 6.84 -5.41
CA PHE A 12 8.13 7.68 -5.59
C PHE A 12 9.44 6.89 -5.48
N GLY A 13 9.71 6.04 -6.48
CA GLY A 13 10.94 5.25 -6.58
C GLY A 13 12.18 6.06 -6.94
N VAL A 14 13.35 5.49 -6.67
CA VAL A 14 14.68 6.10 -6.90
C VAL A 14 15.61 5.20 -7.73
N GLY A 15 15.05 4.40 -8.60
CA GLY A 15 15.79 3.56 -9.55
C GLY A 15 15.36 2.10 -9.55
N ALA A 16 15.44 1.48 -10.72
CA ALA A 16 15.05 0.10 -10.93
C ALA A 16 15.76 -0.87 -9.98
N MET A 17 15.03 -1.83 -9.42
CA MET A 17 15.62 -2.92 -8.65
C MET A 17 16.49 -3.82 -9.53
N LYS A 18 17.47 -4.47 -8.92
CA LYS A 18 18.43 -5.32 -9.63
C LYS A 18 17.79 -6.53 -10.34
N ASP A 19 16.64 -6.97 -9.86
CA ASP A 19 15.94 -8.15 -10.38
C ASP A 19 14.93 -7.85 -11.51
N VAL A 20 14.74 -6.58 -11.89
CA VAL A 20 13.74 -6.20 -12.92
C VAL A 20 13.93 -6.91 -14.25
N THR A 21 15.17 -7.16 -14.66
CA THR A 21 15.47 -7.87 -15.92
C THR A 21 14.94 -9.30 -15.94
N LEU A 22 14.73 -9.90 -14.77
CA LEU A 22 14.20 -11.25 -14.60
C LEU A 22 12.69 -11.28 -14.34
N VAL A 23 12.21 -10.37 -13.48
CA VAL A 23 10.82 -10.44 -12.99
C VAL A 23 9.88 -9.43 -13.65
N ARG A 24 10.41 -8.29 -14.14
CA ARG A 24 9.65 -7.23 -14.83
C ARG A 24 10.52 -6.51 -15.87
N PRO A 25 10.88 -7.17 -16.99
CA PRO A 25 11.79 -6.59 -18.00
C PRO A 25 11.33 -5.24 -18.55
N GLN A 26 10.02 -4.98 -18.56
CA GLN A 26 9.44 -3.70 -18.99
C GLN A 26 9.81 -2.53 -18.08
N ASP A 27 10.23 -2.77 -16.85
CA ASP A 27 10.66 -1.75 -15.90
C ASP A 27 12.18 -1.50 -15.94
N ALA A 28 12.87 -2.11 -16.90
CA ALA A 28 14.31 -1.90 -17.04
C ALA A 28 14.65 -0.43 -17.30
N GLY A 29 15.49 0.15 -16.45
CA GLY A 29 15.87 1.56 -16.51
C GLY A 29 14.88 2.51 -15.83
N ALA A 30 13.80 2.03 -15.20
CA ALA A 30 12.88 2.88 -14.46
C ALA A 30 13.60 3.65 -13.33
N ASN A 31 13.28 4.92 -13.22
CA ASN A 31 13.75 5.79 -12.15
C ASN A 31 12.80 6.98 -12.00
N THR A 32 11.75 6.81 -11.24
CA THR A 32 10.70 7.81 -11.08
C THR A 32 11.26 9.18 -10.68
N CYS A 33 12.00 9.25 -9.57
CA CYS A 33 12.60 10.49 -9.08
C CYS A 33 13.61 11.07 -10.08
N GLY A 34 14.56 10.24 -10.54
CA GLY A 34 15.63 10.66 -11.42
C GLY A 34 15.14 11.22 -12.75
N HIS A 35 14.15 10.59 -13.35
CA HIS A 35 13.58 11.03 -14.64
C HIS A 35 12.73 12.30 -14.51
N ILE A 36 11.95 12.44 -13.42
CA ILE A 36 11.23 13.69 -13.14
C ILE A 36 12.22 14.87 -13.01
N LEU A 37 13.27 14.70 -12.21
CA LEU A 37 14.27 15.73 -12.01
C LEU A 37 15.11 16.02 -13.27
N SER A 38 15.35 15.01 -14.11
CA SER A 38 16.03 15.21 -15.39
C SER A 38 15.20 16.02 -16.39
N GLN A 39 13.88 15.81 -16.40
CA GLN A 39 12.97 16.59 -17.26
C GLN A 39 12.68 17.99 -16.69
N LEU A 40 12.74 18.15 -15.38
CA LEU A 40 12.50 19.41 -14.69
C LEU A 40 13.72 19.79 -13.81
N PRO A 41 14.87 20.12 -14.41
CA PRO A 41 16.13 20.27 -13.69
C PRO A 41 16.12 21.43 -12.67
N HIS A 42 15.21 22.38 -12.82
CA HIS A 42 15.04 23.53 -11.90
C HIS A 42 13.95 23.29 -10.83
N LEU A 43 13.36 22.09 -10.77
CA LEU A 43 12.42 21.74 -9.72
C LEU A 43 13.10 21.82 -8.36
N GLN A 44 12.51 22.58 -7.44
CA GLN A 44 13.01 22.74 -6.08
C GLN A 44 12.09 22.04 -5.08
N LEU A 45 12.67 21.14 -4.29
CA LEU A 45 12.04 20.42 -3.18
C LEU A 45 12.96 20.55 -1.96
N PRO A 46 13.07 21.74 -1.37
CA PRO A 46 14.13 22.06 -0.40
C PRO A 46 14.07 21.23 0.88
N THR A 47 12.87 20.79 1.29
CA THR A 47 12.75 19.93 2.47
C THR A 47 13.20 18.52 2.16
N LEU A 48 12.76 17.93 1.05
CA LEU A 48 13.19 16.60 0.61
C LEU A 48 14.69 16.56 0.30
N GLU A 49 15.23 17.62 -0.30
CA GLU A 49 16.68 17.79 -0.52
C GLU A 49 17.44 17.74 0.82
N LYS A 50 17.02 18.54 1.80
CA LYS A 50 17.60 18.55 3.15
C LYS A 50 17.51 17.20 3.85
N LEU A 51 16.41 16.47 3.65
CA LEU A 51 16.20 15.13 4.21
C LEU A 51 17.01 14.03 3.50
N GLY A 52 17.69 14.35 2.37
CA GLY A 52 18.58 13.43 1.70
C GLY A 52 18.00 12.72 0.46
N LEU A 53 17.03 13.32 -0.21
CA LEU A 53 16.45 12.74 -1.43
C LEU A 53 17.52 12.48 -2.51
N ILE A 54 18.40 13.47 -2.75
CA ILE A 54 19.48 13.33 -3.75
C ILE A 54 20.54 12.33 -3.31
N ASN A 55 20.77 12.20 -2.00
CA ASN A 55 21.63 11.15 -1.45
C ASN A 55 21.05 9.74 -1.76
N ALA A 56 19.75 9.54 -1.53
CA ALA A 56 19.06 8.29 -1.83
C ALA A 56 19.01 7.98 -3.32
N LEU A 57 18.86 9.00 -4.18
CA LEU A 57 18.90 8.87 -5.63
C LEU A 57 20.30 8.48 -6.13
N GLY A 58 21.36 8.93 -5.46
CA GLY A 58 22.75 8.58 -5.76
C GLY A 58 23.42 9.44 -6.83
N TYR A 59 22.73 10.39 -7.44
CA TYR A 59 23.25 11.36 -8.39
C TYR A 59 22.35 12.61 -8.44
N ALA A 60 22.85 13.71 -8.94
CA ALA A 60 22.13 14.99 -9.04
C ALA A 60 21.76 15.30 -10.48
N PRO A 61 20.54 14.96 -10.96
CA PRO A 61 20.12 15.20 -12.34
C PRO A 61 19.71 16.65 -12.63
N GLY A 62 19.57 17.49 -11.59
CA GLY A 62 19.15 18.90 -11.68
C GLY A 62 19.90 19.77 -10.68
N ASP A 63 19.27 20.87 -10.26
CA ASP A 63 19.88 21.88 -9.39
C ASP A 63 20.01 21.42 -7.92
N MET A 64 19.14 20.49 -7.46
CA MET A 64 19.21 19.98 -6.10
C MET A 64 20.46 19.14 -5.87
N GLN A 65 21.02 19.22 -4.64
CA GLN A 65 22.29 18.60 -4.27
C GLN A 65 22.13 17.61 -3.11
N PRO A 66 23.07 16.67 -2.94
CA PRO A 66 23.13 15.84 -1.74
C PRO A 66 23.26 16.68 -0.47
N SER A 67 22.61 16.23 0.60
CA SER A 67 22.68 16.86 1.92
C SER A 67 23.76 16.22 2.79
N ASP A 68 24.64 17.04 3.36
CA ASP A 68 25.70 16.59 4.27
C ASP A 68 25.17 16.25 5.69
N SER A 69 23.94 16.63 5.99
CA SER A 69 23.32 16.43 7.31
C SER A 69 22.23 15.36 7.33
N ALA A 70 21.95 14.72 6.20
CA ALA A 70 20.86 13.77 6.09
C ALA A 70 21.17 12.41 6.70
N THR A 71 20.14 11.80 7.30
CA THR A 71 20.11 10.37 7.61
C THR A 71 19.22 9.69 6.59
N TRP A 72 19.79 8.80 5.80
CA TRP A 72 19.13 8.24 4.62
C TRP A 72 19.56 6.83 4.29
N GLY A 73 18.73 6.13 3.58
CA GLY A 73 18.97 4.86 2.95
C GLY A 73 18.00 4.64 1.81
N VAL A 74 18.01 3.46 1.25
CA VAL A 74 17.02 2.99 0.27
C VAL A 74 16.50 1.62 0.71
N ALA A 75 15.29 1.26 0.28
CA ALA A 75 14.71 -0.05 0.55
C ALA A 75 14.32 -0.75 -0.75
N GLU A 76 14.60 -2.04 -0.81
CA GLU A 76 14.13 -2.95 -1.85
C GLU A 76 12.71 -3.44 -1.49
N LEU A 77 11.92 -3.72 -2.52
CA LEU A 77 10.61 -4.38 -2.37
C LEU A 77 10.85 -5.88 -2.20
N GLN A 78 10.41 -6.46 -1.10
CA GLN A 78 10.45 -7.91 -0.91
C GLN A 78 9.27 -8.59 -1.61
N HIS A 79 8.12 -7.89 -1.73
CA HIS A 79 6.99 -8.39 -2.52
C HIS A 79 7.30 -8.40 -4.01
N GLU A 80 6.60 -9.25 -4.77
CA GLU A 80 6.73 -9.31 -6.22
C GLU A 80 6.08 -8.09 -6.89
N GLY A 81 6.66 -7.64 -8.00
CA GLY A 81 6.13 -6.53 -8.79
C GLY A 81 6.33 -5.16 -8.13
N GLY A 82 5.34 -4.30 -8.26
CA GLY A 82 5.23 -2.96 -7.68
C GLY A 82 3.80 -2.72 -7.22
N ASP A 83 3.24 -3.64 -6.42
CA ASP A 83 1.84 -3.55 -5.97
C ASP A 83 1.73 -2.69 -4.72
N THR A 84 0.93 -1.63 -4.81
CA THR A 84 0.72 -0.69 -3.69
C THR A 84 0.05 -1.35 -2.48
N PHE A 85 -0.88 -2.31 -2.71
CA PHE A 85 -1.50 -3.05 -1.61
C PHE A 85 -0.43 -3.81 -0.81
N MET A 86 0.37 -4.64 -1.49
CA MET A 86 1.43 -5.39 -0.83
C MET A 86 2.55 -4.49 -0.31
N GLY A 87 2.86 -3.37 -0.97
CA GLY A 87 3.83 -2.38 -0.49
C GLY A 87 3.47 -1.86 0.90
N HIS A 88 2.22 -1.44 1.11
CA HIS A 88 1.77 -0.97 2.42
C HIS A 88 1.67 -2.09 3.46
N GLN A 89 1.22 -3.30 3.08
CA GLN A 89 1.24 -4.45 3.99
C GLN A 89 2.67 -4.77 4.43
N GLU A 90 3.64 -4.69 3.51
CA GLU A 90 5.05 -4.91 3.80
C GLU A 90 5.62 -3.81 4.71
N ILE A 91 5.37 -2.52 4.43
CA ILE A 91 5.78 -1.41 5.31
C ILE A 91 5.31 -1.66 6.75
N LEU A 92 4.09 -2.14 6.92
CA LEU A 92 3.50 -2.41 8.23
C LEU A 92 3.80 -3.81 8.77
N GLY A 93 4.83 -4.47 8.23
CA GLY A 93 5.45 -5.64 8.85
C GLY A 93 4.98 -7.00 8.37
N THR A 94 4.23 -7.07 7.27
CA THR A 94 3.92 -8.35 6.62
C THR A 94 5.15 -8.91 5.90
N ARG A 95 5.40 -10.20 6.03
CA ARG A 95 6.33 -10.93 5.17
C ARG A 95 5.61 -11.33 3.89
N PRO A 96 5.93 -10.74 2.74
CA PRO A 96 5.31 -11.10 1.48
C PRO A 96 5.53 -12.57 1.13
N LEU A 97 4.48 -13.22 0.64
CA LEU A 97 4.56 -14.55 0.07
C LEU A 97 4.34 -14.46 -1.45
N PRO A 98 5.05 -15.26 -2.25
CA PRO A 98 4.85 -15.29 -3.69
C PRO A 98 3.46 -15.81 -4.03
N PRO A 99 2.59 -15.02 -4.69
CA PRO A 99 1.27 -15.47 -5.06
C PRO A 99 1.32 -16.39 -6.28
N LEU A 100 0.31 -17.23 -6.42
CA LEU A 100 0.09 -17.99 -7.64
C LEU A 100 -0.89 -17.26 -8.55
N ARG A 101 -0.67 -17.37 -9.85
CA ARG A 101 -1.63 -16.95 -10.87
C ARG A 101 -2.42 -18.17 -11.34
N MET A 102 -3.73 -18.17 -11.12
CA MET A 102 -4.57 -19.25 -11.60
C MET A 102 -6.03 -18.80 -11.78
N PRO A 103 -6.75 -19.33 -12.77
CA PRO A 103 -8.16 -19.06 -12.94
C PRO A 103 -8.97 -19.70 -11.81
N PHE A 104 -10.09 -19.08 -11.45
CA PHE A 104 -10.96 -19.54 -10.37
C PHE A 104 -11.48 -20.97 -10.57
N ARG A 105 -11.70 -21.38 -11.82
CA ARG A 105 -12.12 -22.75 -12.16
C ARG A 105 -11.18 -23.83 -11.62
N ASP A 106 -9.89 -23.52 -11.44
CA ASP A 106 -8.89 -24.50 -10.96
C ASP A 106 -8.96 -24.70 -9.44
N VAL A 107 -9.71 -23.85 -8.74
CA VAL A 107 -9.88 -23.88 -7.28
C VAL A 107 -11.33 -24.01 -6.84
N ILE A 108 -12.29 -23.98 -7.77
CA ILE A 108 -13.73 -23.90 -7.48
C ILE A 108 -14.21 -25.03 -6.56
N ASP A 109 -13.72 -26.25 -6.77
CA ASP A 109 -14.14 -27.43 -5.98
C ASP A 109 -13.79 -27.26 -4.49
N ARG A 110 -12.57 -26.85 -4.18
CA ARG A 110 -12.14 -26.69 -2.79
C ARG A 110 -12.79 -25.50 -2.10
N VAL A 111 -13.03 -24.42 -2.86
CA VAL A 111 -13.73 -23.23 -2.33
C VAL A 111 -15.18 -23.56 -2.03
N GLU A 112 -15.88 -24.25 -2.95
CA GLU A 112 -17.25 -24.73 -2.74
C GLU A 112 -17.34 -25.62 -1.49
N GLN A 113 -16.45 -26.62 -1.39
CA GLN A 113 -16.43 -27.52 -0.26
C GLN A 113 -16.23 -26.82 1.08
N ALA A 114 -15.32 -25.83 1.12
CA ALA A 114 -15.07 -25.04 2.33
C ALA A 114 -16.28 -24.20 2.74
N LEU A 115 -16.94 -23.56 1.79
CA LEU A 115 -18.14 -22.77 2.03
C LEU A 115 -19.31 -23.63 2.50
N VAL A 116 -19.57 -24.78 1.84
CA VAL A 116 -20.61 -25.72 2.25
C VAL A 116 -20.34 -26.27 3.65
N SER A 117 -19.08 -26.61 3.95
CA SER A 117 -18.68 -27.09 5.30
C SER A 117 -18.87 -26.02 6.37
N ALA A 118 -18.80 -24.74 6.02
CA ALA A 118 -19.10 -23.61 6.91
C ALA A 118 -20.59 -23.28 7.02
N GLY A 119 -21.47 -24.03 6.34
CA GLY A 119 -22.92 -23.89 6.42
C GLY A 119 -23.55 -22.94 5.39
N TRP A 120 -22.79 -22.46 4.40
CA TRP A 120 -23.32 -21.63 3.33
C TRP A 120 -24.04 -22.46 2.26
N GLN A 121 -25.12 -21.91 1.70
CA GLN A 121 -25.79 -22.49 0.54
C GLN A 121 -25.03 -22.07 -0.72
N VAL A 122 -24.50 -23.04 -1.47
CA VAL A 122 -23.65 -22.79 -2.63
C VAL A 122 -24.22 -23.47 -3.86
N GLU A 123 -24.29 -22.75 -4.95
CA GLU A 123 -24.67 -23.22 -6.27
C GLU A 123 -23.60 -22.85 -7.28
N ARG A 124 -23.39 -23.68 -8.29
CA ARG A 124 -22.57 -23.33 -9.46
C ARG A 124 -23.44 -22.67 -10.52
N ARG A 125 -22.93 -21.61 -11.12
CA ARG A 125 -23.55 -20.88 -12.21
C ARG A 125 -22.58 -20.78 -13.38
N GLY A 126 -23.13 -20.68 -14.60
CA GLY A 126 -22.38 -20.71 -15.86
C GLY A 126 -22.43 -22.09 -16.51
N ASP A 127 -22.05 -22.14 -17.79
CA ASP A 127 -22.07 -23.37 -18.59
C ASP A 127 -20.70 -24.08 -18.56
N ASP A 128 -19.85 -23.85 -19.57
CA ASP A 128 -18.51 -24.45 -19.67
C ASP A 128 -17.54 -23.91 -18.62
N LEU A 129 -17.66 -22.63 -18.27
CA LEU A 129 -16.95 -21.98 -17.17
C LEU A 129 -17.94 -21.65 -16.05
N GLN A 130 -17.58 -22.03 -14.83
CA GLN A 130 -18.48 -21.88 -13.68
C GLN A 130 -17.88 -20.95 -12.62
N PHE A 131 -18.76 -20.19 -11.97
CA PHE A 131 -18.50 -19.42 -10.77
C PHE A 131 -19.45 -19.87 -9.65
N LEU A 132 -19.19 -19.48 -8.40
CA LEU A 132 -20.05 -19.83 -7.28
C LEU A 132 -21.07 -18.74 -7.00
N TRP A 133 -22.27 -19.15 -6.66
CA TRP A 133 -23.39 -18.33 -6.23
C TRP A 133 -23.81 -18.76 -4.82
N VAL A 134 -23.66 -17.85 -3.84
CA VAL A 134 -23.82 -18.16 -2.42
C VAL A 134 -25.01 -17.40 -1.85
N ASN A 135 -25.89 -18.13 -1.12
CA ASN A 135 -27.06 -17.59 -0.43
C ASN A 135 -27.96 -16.68 -1.30
N GLN A 136 -28.05 -16.94 -2.60
CA GLN A 136 -28.82 -16.15 -3.58
C GLN A 136 -28.44 -14.65 -3.62
N ALA A 137 -27.24 -14.30 -3.15
CA ALA A 137 -26.82 -12.91 -2.97
C ALA A 137 -25.37 -12.60 -3.32
N VAL A 138 -24.49 -13.61 -3.41
CA VAL A 138 -23.04 -13.41 -3.55
C VAL A 138 -22.47 -14.25 -4.68
N ALA A 139 -21.78 -13.60 -5.63
CA ALA A 139 -21.03 -14.28 -6.67
C ALA A 139 -19.55 -14.33 -6.33
N ILE A 140 -18.88 -15.45 -6.62
CA ILE A 140 -17.45 -15.67 -6.41
C ILE A 140 -16.82 -16.17 -7.72
N GLY A 141 -15.85 -15.43 -8.25
CA GLY A 141 -15.16 -15.77 -9.49
C GLY A 141 -13.91 -14.93 -9.72
N ASP A 142 -13.36 -14.99 -10.93
CA ASP A 142 -12.19 -14.19 -11.30
C ASP A 142 -12.50 -12.69 -11.26
N ASN A 143 -11.52 -11.89 -10.86
CA ASN A 143 -11.53 -10.47 -11.15
C ASN A 143 -11.18 -10.26 -12.64
N LEU A 144 -12.03 -9.55 -13.35
CA LEU A 144 -11.86 -9.29 -14.79
C LEU A 144 -11.30 -7.90 -15.11
N GLU A 145 -11.06 -7.07 -14.10
CA GLU A 145 -10.54 -5.70 -14.22
C GLU A 145 -9.04 -5.62 -13.97
N ALA A 146 -8.51 -6.49 -13.11
CA ALA A 146 -7.08 -6.63 -12.85
C ALA A 146 -6.42 -7.63 -13.83
N ASP A 147 -5.12 -7.84 -13.70
CA ASP A 147 -4.41 -8.90 -14.41
C ASP A 147 -5.07 -10.27 -14.11
N LEU A 148 -5.45 -10.98 -15.16
CA LEU A 148 -6.21 -12.22 -15.07
C LEU A 148 -5.47 -13.29 -14.24
N GLY A 149 -6.20 -13.94 -13.35
CA GLY A 149 -5.70 -15.01 -12.47
C GLY A 149 -4.95 -14.53 -11.23
N GLN A 150 -4.83 -13.23 -11.00
CA GLN A 150 -4.15 -12.68 -9.81
C GLN A 150 -5.11 -12.35 -8.66
N VAL A 151 -6.38 -12.13 -8.96
CA VAL A 151 -7.37 -11.64 -8.00
C VAL A 151 -8.69 -12.37 -8.22
N TYR A 152 -9.36 -12.73 -7.12
CA TYR A 152 -10.75 -13.19 -7.14
C TYR A 152 -11.67 -12.16 -6.50
N ASN A 153 -12.85 -12.01 -7.06
CA ASN A 153 -13.89 -11.12 -6.56
C ASN A 153 -15.00 -11.89 -5.87
N ILE A 154 -15.50 -11.30 -4.79
CA ILE A 154 -16.71 -11.67 -4.09
C ILE A 154 -17.65 -10.48 -4.20
N THR A 155 -18.65 -10.59 -5.06
CA THR A 155 -19.58 -9.52 -5.39
C THR A 155 -20.91 -9.78 -4.71
N ALA A 156 -21.33 -8.90 -3.80
CA ALA A 156 -22.49 -9.11 -2.94
C ALA A 156 -23.61 -8.09 -3.16
N ASN A 157 -24.87 -8.56 -3.06
CA ASN A 157 -26.03 -7.70 -2.89
C ASN A 157 -26.27 -7.43 -1.41
N LEU A 158 -25.88 -6.25 -0.95
CA LEU A 158 -25.97 -5.86 0.47
C LEU A 158 -27.41 -5.50 0.92
N SER A 159 -28.39 -5.54 0.01
CA SER A 159 -29.79 -5.51 0.40
C SER A 159 -30.32 -6.88 0.88
N VAL A 160 -29.58 -7.96 0.61
CA VAL A 160 -29.97 -9.36 0.93
C VAL A 160 -29.07 -9.96 1.98
N ILE A 161 -27.78 -9.67 1.94
CA ILE A 161 -26.77 -10.17 2.90
C ILE A 161 -26.03 -9.01 3.57
N SER A 162 -25.68 -9.17 4.84
CA SER A 162 -24.84 -8.16 5.51
C SER A 162 -23.42 -8.14 4.95
N PHE A 163 -22.76 -6.97 4.99
CA PHE A 163 -21.37 -6.89 4.57
C PHE A 163 -20.44 -7.74 5.44
N ASP A 164 -20.74 -7.85 6.75
CA ASP A 164 -19.99 -8.72 7.66
C ASP A 164 -20.07 -10.21 7.25
N ASP A 165 -21.23 -10.66 6.79
CA ASP A 165 -21.37 -12.04 6.28
C ASP A 165 -20.67 -12.22 4.93
N ALA A 166 -20.70 -11.20 4.06
CA ALA A 166 -19.90 -11.22 2.83
C ALA A 166 -18.38 -11.29 3.14
N ILE A 167 -17.91 -10.58 4.16
CA ILE A 167 -16.51 -10.66 4.64
C ILE A 167 -16.19 -12.07 5.17
N LYS A 168 -17.10 -12.73 5.91
CA LYS A 168 -16.88 -14.12 6.37
C LYS A 168 -16.73 -15.07 5.19
N ILE A 169 -17.55 -14.93 4.15
CA ILE A 169 -17.41 -15.69 2.90
C ILE A 169 -16.03 -15.41 2.29
N GLY A 170 -15.64 -14.13 2.19
CA GLY A 170 -14.34 -13.72 1.67
C GLY A 170 -13.17 -14.34 2.41
N ARG A 171 -13.21 -14.40 3.73
CA ARG A 171 -12.17 -15.04 4.56
C ARG A 171 -12.05 -16.52 4.29
N ILE A 172 -13.18 -17.24 4.16
CA ILE A 172 -13.17 -18.65 3.80
C ILE A 172 -12.50 -18.85 2.43
N VAL A 173 -12.87 -18.03 1.44
CA VAL A 173 -12.23 -18.09 0.11
C VAL A 173 -10.73 -17.80 0.22
N ARG A 174 -10.34 -16.75 0.95
CA ARG A 174 -8.93 -16.37 1.14
C ARG A 174 -8.08 -17.51 1.68
N GLU A 175 -8.60 -18.27 2.63
CA GLU A 175 -7.92 -19.42 3.24
C GLU A 175 -7.70 -20.58 2.26
N GLN A 176 -8.53 -20.67 1.22
CA GLN A 176 -8.47 -21.76 0.24
C GLN A 176 -7.57 -21.47 -0.97
N VAL A 177 -7.13 -20.21 -1.17
CA VAL A 177 -6.50 -19.80 -2.42
C VAL A 177 -5.16 -19.13 -2.20
N GLN A 178 -4.31 -19.06 -3.23
CA GLN A 178 -2.98 -18.50 -3.18
C GLN A 178 -2.78 -17.36 -4.19
N VAL A 179 -3.87 -16.88 -4.79
CA VAL A 179 -3.83 -15.68 -5.63
C VAL A 179 -3.51 -14.44 -4.78
N GLY A 180 -2.92 -13.44 -5.39
CA GLY A 180 -2.43 -12.25 -4.67
C GLY A 180 -3.48 -11.57 -3.80
N ARG A 181 -4.75 -11.53 -4.26
CA ARG A 181 -5.83 -10.84 -3.57
C ARG A 181 -7.18 -11.54 -3.71
N VAL A 182 -7.97 -11.45 -2.65
CA VAL A 182 -9.42 -11.69 -2.67
C VAL A 182 -10.08 -10.37 -2.29
N ILE A 183 -10.96 -9.86 -3.14
CA ILE A 183 -11.67 -8.60 -2.93
C ILE A 183 -13.12 -8.92 -2.64
N THR A 184 -13.58 -8.60 -1.44
CA THR A 184 -15.00 -8.68 -1.08
C THR A 184 -15.60 -7.29 -1.16
N PHE A 185 -16.62 -7.13 -1.99
CA PHE A 185 -17.32 -5.86 -2.14
C PHE A 185 -18.80 -6.09 -2.47
N GLY A 186 -19.57 -5.05 -2.27
CA GLY A 186 -20.99 -5.08 -2.61
C GLY A 186 -21.63 -3.71 -2.54
N GLY A 187 -22.86 -3.66 -2.96
CA GLY A 187 -23.72 -2.49 -2.91
C GLY A 187 -25.17 -2.85 -2.66
N LEU A 188 -25.99 -1.83 -2.44
CA LEU A 188 -27.43 -1.99 -2.26
C LEU A 188 -28.09 -2.16 -3.64
N LEU A 189 -28.47 -3.39 -3.98
CA LEU A 189 -29.14 -3.71 -5.24
C LEU A 189 -30.60 -4.07 -4.98
N THR A 190 -31.47 -3.64 -5.90
CA THR A 190 -32.90 -3.98 -5.85
C THR A 190 -33.17 -5.44 -6.20
N ASP A 191 -32.27 -6.05 -7.02
CA ASP A 191 -32.39 -7.42 -7.47
C ASP A 191 -31.00 -8.05 -7.61
N SER A 192 -30.80 -9.21 -6.98
CA SER A 192 -29.57 -10.01 -7.07
C SER A 192 -29.34 -10.56 -8.49
N GLN A 193 -30.38 -10.67 -9.31
CA GLN A 193 -30.28 -11.12 -10.70
C GLN A 193 -29.32 -10.23 -11.52
N ARG A 194 -29.21 -8.93 -11.19
CA ARG A 194 -28.25 -8.02 -11.83
C ARG A 194 -26.81 -8.50 -11.73
N ILE A 195 -26.43 -9.15 -10.63
CA ILE A 195 -25.09 -9.74 -10.48
C ILE A 195 -24.92 -10.90 -11.46
N LEU A 196 -25.90 -11.80 -11.55
CA LEU A 196 -25.85 -12.94 -12.47
C LEU A 196 -25.83 -12.50 -13.94
N ASP A 197 -26.61 -11.47 -14.30
CA ASP A 197 -26.66 -10.91 -15.66
C ASP A 197 -25.36 -10.20 -16.06
N ALA A 198 -24.53 -9.84 -15.08
CA ALA A 198 -23.21 -9.23 -15.29
C ALA A 198 -22.07 -10.27 -15.37
N ALA A 199 -22.38 -11.56 -15.32
CA ALA A 199 -21.38 -12.60 -15.52
C ALA A 199 -20.79 -12.52 -16.93
N GLU A 200 -19.49 -12.61 -17.04
CA GLU A 200 -18.78 -12.63 -18.30
C GLU A 200 -17.51 -13.50 -18.21
N SER A 201 -17.06 -14.01 -19.36
CA SER A 201 -15.85 -14.80 -19.44
C SER A 201 -14.79 -14.10 -20.29
N LYS A 202 -13.51 -14.32 -19.97
CA LYS A 202 -12.36 -13.82 -20.75
C LYS A 202 -11.42 -14.98 -21.10
N GLU A 203 -10.87 -14.92 -22.32
CA GLU A 203 -9.87 -15.86 -22.85
C GLU A 203 -10.29 -17.35 -22.77
N GLY A 204 -11.58 -17.66 -22.65
CA GLY A 204 -12.06 -19.03 -22.49
C GLY A 204 -11.55 -19.76 -21.22
N ARG A 205 -11.01 -19.03 -20.24
CA ARG A 205 -10.40 -19.56 -19.02
C ARG A 205 -10.90 -18.91 -17.73
N PHE A 206 -11.23 -17.65 -17.78
CA PHE A 206 -11.60 -16.85 -16.63
C PHE A 206 -13.07 -16.51 -16.68
N ILE A 207 -13.76 -16.59 -15.54
CA ILE A 207 -15.16 -16.21 -15.41
C ILE A 207 -15.38 -15.44 -14.12
N GLY A 208 -16.07 -14.31 -14.21
CA GLY A 208 -16.37 -13.46 -13.08
C GLY A 208 -17.52 -12.52 -13.36
N ILE A 209 -17.74 -11.61 -12.44
CA ILE A 209 -18.76 -10.57 -12.56
C ILE A 209 -18.11 -9.28 -13.05
N ASN A 210 -18.66 -8.71 -14.11
CA ASN A 210 -18.34 -7.34 -14.53
C ASN A 210 -18.92 -6.38 -13.49
N ALA A 211 -18.07 -5.92 -12.56
CA ALA A 211 -18.51 -5.17 -11.39
C ALA A 211 -19.25 -3.88 -11.74
N PRO A 212 -18.82 -3.04 -12.68
CA PRO A 212 -19.61 -1.87 -13.13
C PRO A 212 -21.01 -2.23 -13.62
N ARG A 213 -21.14 -3.30 -14.42
CA ARG A 213 -22.43 -3.75 -14.95
C ARG A 213 -23.38 -4.29 -13.90
N SER A 214 -22.83 -4.89 -12.84
CA SER A 214 -23.64 -5.44 -11.74
C SER A 214 -24.39 -4.37 -10.96
N GLY A 215 -23.93 -3.11 -11.00
CA GLY A 215 -24.44 -2.02 -10.18
C GLY A 215 -23.97 -2.03 -8.74
N ALA A 216 -23.02 -2.89 -8.37
CA ALA A 216 -22.49 -2.97 -7.00
C ALA A 216 -21.77 -1.69 -6.56
N TYR A 217 -21.35 -0.85 -7.50
CA TYR A 217 -20.71 0.44 -7.23
C TYR A 217 -21.69 1.62 -7.07
N ASP A 218 -22.96 1.43 -7.44
CA ASP A 218 -23.92 2.55 -7.59
C ASP A 218 -24.37 3.14 -6.24
N ASN A 219 -24.69 2.29 -5.26
CA ASN A 219 -25.24 2.71 -3.97
C ASN A 219 -24.71 1.84 -2.83
N GLY A 220 -24.35 2.48 -1.71
CA GLY A 220 -23.97 1.78 -0.49
C GLY A 220 -22.73 0.89 -0.65
N PHE A 221 -21.83 1.24 -1.56
CA PHE A 221 -20.61 0.48 -1.85
C PHE A 221 -19.75 0.31 -0.62
N GLN A 222 -19.38 -0.94 -0.35
CA GLN A 222 -18.43 -1.31 0.67
C GLN A 222 -17.42 -2.30 0.08
N VAL A 223 -16.17 -2.24 0.52
CA VAL A 223 -15.08 -3.09 0.02
C VAL A 223 -14.08 -3.44 1.09
N VAL A 224 -13.57 -4.68 1.05
CA VAL A 224 -12.41 -5.14 1.83
C VAL A 224 -11.48 -5.94 0.91
N HIS A 225 -10.20 -5.64 0.99
CA HIS A 225 -9.13 -6.36 0.30
C HIS A 225 -8.43 -7.33 1.26
N MET A 226 -8.28 -8.59 0.86
CA MET A 226 -7.60 -9.63 1.63
C MET A 226 -6.38 -10.13 0.85
N GLY A 227 -5.19 -9.78 1.30
CA GLY A 227 -3.92 -10.17 0.68
C GLY A 227 -3.48 -11.59 1.03
N TYR A 228 -2.75 -12.23 0.11
CA TYR A 228 -2.14 -13.52 0.38
C TYR A 228 -0.98 -13.36 1.37
N GLY A 229 -0.99 -14.16 2.43
CA GLY A 229 0.02 -14.11 3.47
C GLY A 229 -0.11 -12.92 4.44
N VAL A 230 -1.15 -12.10 4.33
CA VAL A 230 -1.41 -11.01 5.27
C VAL A 230 -2.10 -11.54 6.53
N ASP A 231 -1.45 -11.36 7.66
CA ASP A 231 -2.00 -11.62 8.99
C ASP A 231 -1.98 -10.33 9.81
N GLU A 232 -3.14 -9.75 10.03
CA GLU A 232 -3.33 -8.49 10.76
C GLU A 232 -2.79 -8.55 12.20
N LYS A 233 -2.80 -9.74 12.83
CA LYS A 233 -2.37 -9.94 14.22
C LYS A 233 -0.88 -9.76 14.44
N VAL A 234 -0.09 -9.86 13.37
CA VAL A 234 1.38 -9.73 13.43
C VAL A 234 1.91 -8.46 12.78
N GLN A 235 1.00 -7.56 12.40
CA GLN A 235 1.33 -6.25 11.83
C GLN A 235 1.52 -5.16 12.89
N VAL A 236 2.16 -4.07 12.49
CA VAL A 236 2.46 -2.90 13.35
C VAL A 236 1.24 -2.36 14.10
N PRO A 237 0.05 -2.14 13.48
CA PRO A 237 -1.11 -1.62 14.21
C PRO A 237 -1.50 -2.49 15.42
N GLN A 238 -1.51 -3.81 15.25
CA GLN A 238 -1.84 -4.74 16.34
C GLN A 238 -0.75 -4.73 17.41
N LYS A 239 0.53 -4.72 17.03
CA LYS A 239 1.64 -4.70 17.99
C LYS A 239 1.68 -3.43 18.82
N LEU A 240 1.36 -2.30 18.22
CA LEU A 240 1.25 -1.02 18.92
C LEU A 240 0.03 -0.98 19.85
N TYR A 241 -1.11 -1.51 19.41
CA TYR A 241 -2.28 -1.64 20.27
C TYR A 241 -1.98 -2.46 21.54
N GLU A 242 -1.29 -3.60 21.40
CA GLU A 242 -0.85 -4.44 22.52
C GLU A 242 0.10 -3.68 23.47
N ALA A 243 0.86 -2.72 22.95
CA ALA A 243 1.74 -1.84 23.73
C ALA A 243 1.06 -0.57 24.26
N GLY A 244 -0.23 -0.37 24.00
CA GLY A 244 -0.97 0.82 24.43
C GLY A 244 -0.65 2.09 23.64
N VAL A 245 -0.11 1.96 22.40
CA VAL A 245 0.23 3.08 21.52
C VAL A 245 -0.85 3.25 20.45
N PRO A 246 -1.47 4.44 20.33
CA PRO A 246 -2.44 4.71 19.27
C PRO A 246 -1.81 4.67 17.89
N THR A 247 -2.52 4.08 16.92
CA THR A 247 -2.17 4.11 15.50
C THR A 247 -3.18 4.94 14.73
N VAL A 248 -2.68 5.89 13.91
CA VAL A 248 -3.47 6.71 13.00
C VAL A 248 -3.01 6.42 11.57
N LEU A 249 -3.95 6.04 10.71
CA LEU A 249 -3.72 5.83 9.28
C LEU A 249 -4.47 6.90 8.49
N VAL A 250 -3.81 7.52 7.50
CA VAL A 250 -4.38 8.62 6.70
C VAL A 250 -4.17 8.39 5.21
N GLY A 251 -5.24 8.49 4.43
CA GLY A 251 -5.21 8.30 2.98
C GLY A 251 -5.25 6.82 2.58
N LYS A 252 -4.68 6.48 1.43
CA LYS A 252 -4.74 5.12 0.84
C LYS A 252 -4.32 4.00 1.79
N VAL A 253 -3.35 4.22 2.67
CA VAL A 253 -2.96 3.24 3.68
C VAL A 253 -4.11 2.89 4.62
N ALA A 254 -4.97 3.85 4.94
CA ALA A 254 -6.16 3.63 5.77
C ALA A 254 -7.24 2.80 5.04
N ASP A 255 -7.26 2.82 3.71
CA ASP A 255 -8.21 2.05 2.90
C ASP A 255 -7.83 0.57 2.81
N ILE A 256 -6.55 0.23 2.96
CA ILE A 256 -6.02 -1.10 2.65
C ILE A 256 -5.39 -1.84 3.82
N VAL A 257 -5.06 -1.15 4.91
CA VAL A 257 -4.51 -1.77 6.12
C VAL A 257 -5.54 -1.77 7.24
N ASN A 258 -5.75 -2.93 7.84
CA ASN A 258 -6.69 -3.07 8.94
C ASN A 258 -6.15 -2.41 10.22
N ASN A 259 -6.95 -1.52 10.83
CA ASN A 259 -6.60 -0.79 12.03
C ASN A 259 -7.81 -0.67 12.97
N PRO A 260 -8.35 -1.80 13.48
CA PRO A 260 -9.63 -1.82 14.17
C PRO A 260 -9.61 -1.11 15.53
N TYR A 261 -8.44 -0.89 16.11
CA TYR A 261 -8.25 -0.27 17.42
C TYR A 261 -7.67 1.15 17.36
N GLY A 262 -7.47 1.68 16.15
CA GLY A 262 -6.92 3.01 15.92
C GLY A 262 -7.87 3.92 15.16
N VAL A 263 -7.31 4.99 14.62
CA VAL A 263 -8.01 5.96 13.77
C VAL A 263 -7.64 5.74 12.30
N SER A 264 -8.62 5.71 11.42
CA SER A 264 -8.41 5.54 9.98
C SER A 264 -9.18 6.60 9.19
N TRP A 265 -8.45 7.49 8.54
CA TRP A 265 -8.97 8.52 7.66
C TRP A 265 -8.97 8.01 6.21
N GLN A 266 -10.08 7.41 5.83
CA GLN A 266 -10.28 6.72 4.57
C GLN A 266 -10.84 7.63 3.47
N ASN A 267 -10.79 7.15 2.21
CA ASN A 267 -11.40 7.79 1.03
C ASN A 267 -10.88 9.22 0.79
N LEU A 268 -9.60 9.45 1.05
CA LEU A 268 -8.93 10.73 0.85
C LEU A 268 -7.96 10.64 -0.33
N VAL A 269 -7.99 11.64 -1.22
CA VAL A 269 -7.13 11.72 -2.41
C VAL A 269 -6.33 13.02 -2.43
N ASP A 270 -6.93 14.15 -2.09
CA ASP A 270 -6.28 15.47 -2.13
C ASP A 270 -5.08 15.55 -1.19
N SER A 271 -3.90 15.77 -1.74
CA SER A 271 -2.63 15.77 -1.01
C SER A 271 -2.57 16.83 0.08
N GLN A 272 -3.09 18.04 -0.18
CA GLN A 272 -3.08 19.11 0.83
C GLN A 272 -3.97 18.74 2.02
N ARG A 273 -5.17 18.23 1.76
CA ARG A 273 -6.10 17.78 2.79
C ARG A 273 -5.52 16.63 3.63
N ILE A 274 -4.89 15.65 2.97
CA ILE A 274 -4.22 14.54 3.65
C ILE A 274 -3.13 15.06 4.60
N MET A 275 -2.28 15.99 4.14
CA MET A 275 -1.22 16.56 4.94
C MET A 275 -1.76 17.41 6.10
N ASP A 276 -2.83 18.17 5.89
CA ASP A 276 -3.47 18.96 6.96
C ASP A 276 -4.08 18.06 8.04
N ILE A 277 -4.75 16.96 7.66
CA ILE A 277 -5.26 15.96 8.61
C ILE A 277 -4.09 15.32 9.36
N THR A 278 -3.04 14.93 8.67
CA THR A 278 -1.86 14.29 9.28
C THR A 278 -1.20 15.22 10.31
N LEU A 279 -1.04 16.51 9.99
CA LEU A 279 -0.48 17.50 10.93
C LEU A 279 -1.42 17.74 12.12
N ASN A 280 -2.74 17.73 11.90
CA ASN A 280 -3.71 17.86 12.99
C ASN A 280 -3.66 16.66 13.93
N GLU A 281 -3.63 15.43 13.40
CA GLU A 281 -3.48 14.20 14.20
C GLU A 281 -2.16 14.20 14.98
N PHE A 282 -1.07 14.63 14.33
CA PHE A 282 0.24 14.80 14.97
C PHE A 282 0.17 15.76 16.17
N ASN A 283 -0.49 16.91 16.02
CA ASN A 283 -0.59 17.90 17.08
C ASN A 283 -1.55 17.52 18.23
N THR A 284 -2.54 16.69 17.95
CA THR A 284 -3.54 16.27 18.93
C THR A 284 -3.11 15.06 19.76
N HIS A 285 -2.20 14.24 19.26
CA HIS A 285 -1.71 13.05 19.93
C HIS A 285 -0.32 13.30 20.55
N PRO A 286 -0.18 13.25 21.88
CA PRO A 286 1.13 13.41 22.54
C PRO A 286 2.05 12.20 22.30
N THR A 287 1.47 11.03 22.05
CA THR A 287 2.17 9.79 21.70
C THR A 287 1.31 9.04 20.72
N ALA A 288 1.84 8.76 19.52
CA ALA A 288 1.15 7.99 18.49
C ALA A 288 2.12 7.54 17.38
N PHE A 289 1.74 6.48 16.70
CA PHE A 289 2.23 6.16 15.37
C PHE A 289 1.26 6.71 14.32
N ILE A 290 1.76 7.44 13.35
CA ILE A 290 0.96 8.01 12.26
C ILE A 290 1.57 7.55 10.95
N CYS A 291 0.79 6.86 10.12
CA CYS A 291 1.20 6.46 8.76
C CYS A 291 0.27 7.13 7.74
N THR A 292 0.87 7.88 6.84
CA THR A 292 0.15 8.67 5.84
C THR A 292 0.63 8.30 4.44
N ASN A 293 -0.30 8.17 3.50
CA ASN A 293 -0.01 7.96 2.08
C ASN A 293 -0.51 9.14 1.24
N ILE A 294 0.33 9.63 0.34
CA ILE A 294 0.02 10.68 -0.65
C ILE A 294 -0.21 10.02 -2.01
N GLN A 295 -1.47 9.82 -2.37
CA GLN A 295 -1.87 9.05 -3.54
C GLN A 295 -1.76 9.83 -4.87
N GLU A 296 -1.84 11.16 -4.88
CA GLU A 296 -1.88 11.92 -6.14
C GLU A 296 -0.60 11.82 -6.96
N THR A 297 0.54 11.47 -6.35
CA THR A 297 1.80 11.19 -7.05
C THR A 297 1.66 9.94 -7.93
N ASP A 298 1.05 8.88 -7.41
CA ASP A 298 0.76 7.66 -8.16
C ASP A 298 -0.24 7.91 -9.31
N LEU A 299 -1.28 8.70 -9.06
CA LEU A 299 -2.23 9.11 -10.11
C LEU A 299 -1.55 9.89 -11.24
N ALA A 300 -0.56 10.73 -10.92
CA ALA A 300 0.22 11.43 -11.93
C ALA A 300 1.16 10.49 -12.71
N GLY A 301 1.73 9.48 -12.03
CA GLY A 301 2.50 8.41 -12.66
C GLY A 301 1.66 7.61 -13.66
N HIS A 302 0.46 7.17 -13.27
CA HIS A 302 -0.48 6.49 -14.16
C HIS A 302 -0.94 7.34 -15.35
N ALA A 303 -0.99 8.66 -15.18
CA ALA A 303 -1.29 9.60 -16.26
C ALA A 303 -0.09 9.92 -17.15
N GLU A 304 1.10 9.40 -16.83
CA GLU A 304 2.37 9.71 -17.50
C GLU A 304 2.64 11.24 -17.54
N ASP A 305 2.20 11.96 -16.48
CA ASP A 305 2.21 13.43 -16.38
C ASP A 305 3.30 13.91 -15.39
N VAL A 306 4.48 14.17 -15.92
CA VAL A 306 5.66 14.63 -15.15
C VAL A 306 5.39 15.99 -14.46
N ALA A 307 4.70 16.91 -15.13
CA ALA A 307 4.44 18.24 -14.57
C ALA A 307 3.48 18.13 -13.37
N ARG A 308 2.41 17.38 -13.48
CA ARG A 308 1.47 17.10 -12.39
C ARG A 308 2.16 16.37 -11.23
N TYR A 309 3.03 15.39 -11.53
CA TYR A 309 3.80 14.69 -10.50
C TYR A 309 4.66 15.68 -9.70
N ALA A 310 5.39 16.55 -10.39
CA ALA A 310 6.20 17.59 -9.76
C ALA A 310 5.38 18.57 -8.89
N GLU A 311 4.22 19.00 -9.35
CA GLU A 311 3.30 19.83 -8.55
C GLU A 311 2.88 19.13 -7.25
N ARG A 312 2.57 17.83 -7.30
CA ARG A 312 2.20 17.07 -6.09
C ARG A 312 3.40 16.94 -5.16
N LEU A 313 4.60 16.70 -5.67
CA LEU A 313 5.84 16.70 -4.86
C LEU A 313 6.07 18.05 -4.17
N GLN A 314 5.81 19.17 -4.84
CA GLN A 314 5.92 20.50 -4.22
C GLN A 314 4.89 20.72 -3.10
N VAL A 315 3.68 20.17 -3.22
CA VAL A 315 2.69 20.19 -2.14
C VAL A 315 3.21 19.41 -0.94
N VAL A 316 3.74 18.21 -1.17
CA VAL A 316 4.33 17.37 -0.12
C VAL A 316 5.51 18.10 0.56
N ASP A 317 6.43 18.65 -0.22
CA ASP A 317 7.65 19.30 0.29
C ASP A 317 7.34 20.49 1.21
N ARG A 318 6.41 21.36 0.79
CA ARG A 318 5.96 22.49 1.63
C ARG A 318 5.33 22.05 2.95
N ASN A 319 4.56 20.97 2.91
CA ASN A 319 3.91 20.45 4.10
C ASN A 319 4.91 19.70 5.01
N LEU A 320 5.91 19.02 4.44
CA LEU A 320 7.01 18.44 5.21
C LEU A 320 7.78 19.51 6.00
N ALA A 321 8.00 20.70 5.43
CA ALA A 321 8.60 21.80 6.16
C ALA A 321 7.81 22.18 7.42
N ARG A 322 6.47 22.27 7.31
CA ARG A 322 5.56 22.50 8.46
C ARG A 322 5.66 21.38 9.50
N PHE A 323 5.78 20.15 9.05
CA PHE A 323 5.95 18.97 9.93
C PHE A 323 7.25 19.04 10.72
N VAL A 324 8.37 19.23 10.03
CA VAL A 324 9.70 19.34 10.64
C VAL A 324 9.76 20.49 11.66
N GLU A 325 9.10 21.61 11.37
CA GLU A 325 8.98 22.74 12.29
C GLU A 325 8.17 22.43 13.56
N ALA A 326 7.12 21.60 13.44
CA ALA A 326 6.24 21.20 14.54
C ALA A 326 6.85 20.09 15.43
N MET A 327 7.84 19.36 14.94
CA MET A 327 8.43 18.21 15.65
C MET A 327 9.17 18.60 16.92
N GLN A 328 9.04 17.76 17.94
CA GLN A 328 9.79 17.84 19.19
C GLN A 328 11.02 16.92 19.13
N PRO A 329 12.00 17.07 20.02
CA PRO A 329 13.24 16.26 20.00
C PRO A 329 13.04 14.75 20.02
N ASP A 330 11.96 14.28 20.66
CA ASP A 330 11.66 12.85 20.78
C ASP A 330 10.85 12.30 19.58
N ASP A 331 10.41 13.15 18.65
CA ASP A 331 9.62 12.74 17.50
C ASP A 331 10.51 12.26 16.36
N CYS A 332 10.09 11.20 15.67
CA CYS A 332 10.78 10.66 14.51
C CYS A 332 9.89 10.71 13.26
N LEU A 333 10.47 11.12 12.14
CA LEU A 333 9.84 11.13 10.82
C LEU A 333 10.62 10.23 9.87
N VAL A 334 9.91 9.37 9.16
CA VAL A 334 10.42 8.63 7.99
C VAL A 334 9.62 9.04 6.77
N VAL A 335 10.30 9.49 5.73
CA VAL A 335 9.71 9.71 4.40
C VAL A 335 10.19 8.60 3.49
N MET A 336 9.25 7.90 2.85
CA MET A 336 9.53 6.77 1.97
C MET A 336 8.52 6.66 0.84
N ALA A 337 8.62 5.62 0.04
CA ALA A 337 7.62 5.21 -0.92
C ALA A 337 7.31 3.72 -0.77
N ASP A 338 6.30 3.23 -1.48
CA ASP A 338 5.86 1.83 -1.47
C ASP A 338 6.27 1.07 -2.74
N HIS A 339 6.50 1.75 -3.85
CA HIS A 339 7.00 1.27 -5.15
C HIS A 339 7.42 2.46 -6.02
N GLY A 340 7.66 2.25 -7.33
CA GLY A 340 7.82 3.27 -8.34
C GLY A 340 6.61 3.37 -9.28
N ASN A 341 6.52 4.47 -10.02
CA ASN A 341 5.63 4.64 -11.17
C ASN A 341 6.22 5.72 -12.07
N ASP A 342 7.24 5.33 -12.83
CA ASP A 342 8.01 6.26 -13.67
C ASP A 342 7.16 6.78 -14.83
N PRO A 343 6.81 8.07 -14.84
CA PRO A 343 5.93 8.64 -15.86
C PRO A 343 6.55 8.72 -17.25
N THR A 344 7.82 8.31 -17.39
CA THR A 344 8.58 8.41 -18.65
C THR A 344 8.97 7.06 -19.24
N ILE A 345 8.67 5.96 -18.56
CA ILE A 345 9.15 4.62 -18.95
C ILE A 345 8.42 4.05 -20.18
N GLY A 346 7.30 4.65 -20.59
CA GLY A 346 6.53 4.24 -21.76
C GLY A 346 5.38 3.28 -21.48
N HIS A 347 4.99 3.12 -20.23
CA HIS A 347 3.75 2.47 -19.81
C HIS A 347 3.21 3.10 -18.54
N SER A 348 1.91 3.01 -18.31
CA SER A 348 1.20 3.62 -17.19
C SER A 348 1.10 2.73 -15.94
N HIS A 349 1.87 1.64 -15.87
CA HIS A 349 1.85 0.72 -14.74
C HIS A 349 2.91 1.09 -13.70
N HIS A 350 2.71 0.62 -12.46
CA HIS A 350 3.74 0.72 -11.43
C HIS A 350 5.05 0.11 -11.89
N THR A 351 6.16 0.67 -11.43
CA THR A 351 7.51 0.20 -11.71
C THR A 351 8.16 -0.39 -10.45
N ARG A 352 8.92 -1.47 -10.65
CA ARG A 352 9.66 -2.14 -9.59
C ARG A 352 10.97 -1.41 -9.32
N GLU A 353 10.94 -0.53 -8.35
CA GLU A 353 12.08 0.33 -7.99
C GLU A 353 12.45 0.17 -6.51
N VAL A 354 13.70 0.45 -6.18
CA VAL A 354 14.08 0.79 -4.81
C VAL A 354 13.41 2.09 -4.41
N VAL A 355 13.08 2.24 -3.15
CA VAL A 355 12.42 3.44 -2.64
C VAL A 355 13.31 4.18 -1.63
N PRO A 356 13.21 5.50 -1.51
CA PRO A 356 13.97 6.25 -0.51
C PRO A 356 13.50 5.90 0.90
N VAL A 357 14.41 5.96 1.87
CA VAL A 357 14.14 5.91 3.31
C VAL A 357 14.87 7.09 3.92
N LEU A 358 14.17 8.21 4.10
CA LEU A 358 14.71 9.46 4.64
C LEU A 358 14.25 9.61 6.08
N VAL A 359 15.20 9.73 7.01
CA VAL A 359 14.88 9.76 8.44
C VAL A 359 15.25 11.10 9.05
N TYR A 360 14.35 11.66 9.86
CA TYR A 360 14.58 12.89 10.56
C TYR A 360 14.11 12.80 12.02
N GLN A 361 14.99 13.23 12.91
CA GLN A 361 14.70 13.55 14.31
C GLN A 361 15.65 14.70 14.72
N GLN A 362 15.21 15.58 15.58
CA GLN A 362 16.05 16.69 16.01
C GLN A 362 17.32 16.17 16.70
N GLY A 363 18.46 16.78 16.38
CA GLY A 363 19.75 16.41 16.95
C GLY A 363 20.42 15.22 16.31
N MET A 364 19.85 14.62 15.26
CA MET A 364 20.52 13.56 14.49
C MET A 364 21.76 14.11 13.78
N ILE A 365 22.76 13.26 13.66
CA ILE A 365 23.92 13.46 12.79
C ILE A 365 23.80 12.58 11.54
N ALA A 366 24.37 13.05 10.44
CA ALA A 366 24.33 12.38 9.15
C ALA A 366 24.71 10.89 9.26
N THR A 367 23.85 10.04 8.75
CA THR A 367 24.04 8.57 8.81
C THR A 367 23.54 7.89 7.54
N GLN A 368 24.33 6.99 6.99
CA GLN A 368 23.87 6.11 5.91
C GLN A 368 23.30 4.82 6.50
N LEU A 369 22.02 4.54 6.21
CA LEU A 369 21.35 3.31 6.62
C LEU A 369 21.60 2.15 5.65
N GLY A 370 22.22 2.42 4.49
CA GLY A 370 22.49 1.46 3.43
C GLY A 370 21.21 1.03 2.69
N VAL A 371 21.30 -0.16 2.08
CA VAL A 371 20.18 -0.77 1.36
C VAL A 371 19.43 -1.70 2.33
N ARG A 372 18.14 -1.42 2.54
CA ARG A 372 17.25 -2.29 3.31
C ARG A 372 16.63 -3.31 2.35
N THR A 373 16.57 -4.56 2.76
CA THR A 373 16.09 -5.66 1.88
C THR A 373 14.57 -5.85 1.90
N THR A 374 13.88 -5.06 2.70
CA THR A 374 12.40 -5.06 2.80
C THR A 374 11.90 -3.74 3.33
N LEU A 375 10.72 -3.33 2.88
CA LEU A 375 10.00 -2.17 3.42
C LEU A 375 9.62 -2.36 4.90
N SER A 376 9.52 -3.62 5.36
CA SER A 376 9.16 -3.98 6.74
C SER A 376 10.18 -3.50 7.78
N ASP A 377 11.41 -3.16 7.37
CA ASP A 377 12.39 -2.61 8.29
C ASP A 377 11.92 -1.30 8.94
N VAL A 378 11.11 -0.52 8.22
CA VAL A 378 10.48 0.69 8.76
C VAL A 378 9.46 0.33 9.84
N GLY A 379 8.57 -0.63 9.59
CA GLY A 379 7.60 -1.10 10.58
C GLY A 379 8.26 -1.70 11.83
N ALA A 380 9.33 -2.48 11.64
CA ALA A 380 10.12 -3.01 12.75
C ALA A 380 10.75 -1.88 13.59
N THR A 381 11.21 -0.81 12.93
CA THR A 381 11.77 0.37 13.61
C THR A 381 10.70 1.12 14.41
N VAL A 382 9.49 1.24 13.87
CA VAL A 382 8.35 1.82 14.60
C VAL A 382 8.05 1.03 15.87
N CYS A 383 7.96 -0.30 15.77
CA CYS A 383 7.70 -1.15 16.94
C CYS A 383 8.80 -1.03 18.01
N GLU A 384 10.08 -1.05 17.60
CA GLU A 384 11.20 -0.88 18.55
C GLU A 384 11.18 0.51 19.19
N PHE A 385 10.90 1.58 18.45
CA PHE A 385 10.80 2.94 18.96
C PHE A 385 9.80 3.05 20.12
N PHE A 386 8.66 2.40 20.00
CA PHE A 386 7.64 2.36 21.06
C PHE A 386 7.81 1.21 22.05
N ARG A 387 8.89 0.44 21.97
CA ARG A 387 9.12 -0.76 22.78
C ARG A 387 7.99 -1.79 22.70
N ALA A 388 7.32 -1.83 21.56
CA ALA A 388 6.30 -2.81 21.25
C ALA A 388 6.95 -4.13 20.76
N PRO A 389 6.22 -5.26 20.81
CA PRO A 389 6.67 -6.49 20.19
C PRO A 389 6.95 -6.29 18.68
N PRO A 390 7.98 -6.98 18.12
CA PRO A 390 8.28 -6.83 16.70
C PRO A 390 7.12 -7.35 15.82
N PRO A 391 6.96 -6.80 14.60
CA PRO A 391 6.04 -7.35 13.62
C PRO A 391 6.59 -8.66 13.03
N GLN A 392 5.83 -9.31 12.15
CA GLN A 392 6.21 -10.57 11.52
C GLN A 392 7.54 -10.50 10.75
N ASN A 393 7.82 -9.37 10.13
CA ASN A 393 8.93 -9.16 9.21
C ASN A 393 9.65 -7.84 9.49
N GLY A 394 10.90 -7.75 9.01
CA GLY A 394 11.71 -6.56 9.11
C GLY A 394 12.74 -6.61 10.23
N ARG A 395 13.78 -5.80 10.04
CA ARG A 395 14.84 -5.55 11.01
C ARG A 395 14.96 -4.06 11.28
N SER A 396 14.73 -3.68 12.50
CA SER A 396 14.85 -2.28 12.91
C SER A 396 16.23 -1.70 12.65
N PHE A 397 16.25 -0.44 12.24
CA PHE A 397 17.46 0.37 12.11
C PHE A 397 17.57 1.45 13.21
N LEU A 398 16.74 1.38 14.26
CA LEU A 398 16.73 2.38 15.33
C LEU A 398 18.12 2.52 15.98
N SER A 399 18.80 1.41 16.24
CA SER A 399 20.16 1.39 16.80
C SER A 399 21.24 1.95 15.86
N SER A 400 20.93 2.15 14.59
CA SER A 400 21.84 2.76 13.61
C SER A 400 21.74 4.28 13.57
N LEU A 401 20.68 4.85 14.14
CA LEU A 401 20.52 6.30 14.24
C LEU A 401 21.55 6.88 15.20
N ARG A 402 22.14 8.03 14.84
CA ARG A 402 23.19 8.69 15.60
C ARG A 402 22.73 10.06 16.03
N PHE A 403 23.09 10.45 17.25
CA PHE A 403 22.73 11.75 17.82
C PHE A 403 23.98 12.48 18.31
N ALA A 404 23.91 13.81 18.29
CA ALA A 404 24.94 14.65 18.85
C ALA A 404 25.02 14.37 20.38
N GLY A 405 26.17 13.82 20.82
CA GLY A 405 26.40 13.43 22.21
C GLY A 405 26.48 11.92 22.45
N ASP A 406 26.16 11.09 21.45
CA ASP A 406 26.46 9.66 21.54
C ASP A 406 27.98 9.47 21.60
N THR A 407 28.49 8.92 22.69
CA THR A 407 29.90 8.50 22.79
C THR A 407 30.08 7.22 21.97
N LEU A 408 31.03 7.24 21.05
CA LEU A 408 31.50 6.07 20.27
C LEU A 408 31.98 4.93 21.19
#